data_b35cf9cc80f736e0ed0e41a37338b023
#
_entry.id   b35cf9cc80f736e0ed0e41a37338b023
#
_cell.length_a   1.000
_cell.length_b   1.000
_cell.length_c   1.000
_cell.angle_alpha   90.00
_cell.angle_beta   90.00
_cell.angle_gamma   90.00
#
_symmetry.space_group_name_H-M   'P 1'
#
loop_
_entity.id
_entity.type
_entity.pdbx_description
1 polymer ?
#
loop_
_entity_poly.entity_id
_entity_poly.type
_entity_poly.pdbx_seq_one_letter_code
_entity_poly.pdbx_strand_id
1 'polypeptide(L)' 'AVEAQEELQEFQQMSRDYEVELETELKQCEARNRELLASNNRLRMELENYKVTNMEVLETEL' A
#
# COMPACT_ATOMS: atom_id res chain seq x y z
N ALA A 1 -40.79 -15.92 13.63
CA ALA A 1 -40.33 -16.31 14.95
C ALA A 1 -39.16 -15.47 15.40
N VAL A 2 -39.05 -15.27 16.71
CA VAL A 2 -38.04 -14.40 17.31
C VAL A 2 -36.62 -14.89 17.01
N GLU A 3 -36.40 -16.22 17.02
CA GLU A 3 -35.09 -16.83 16.74
C GLU A 3 -34.60 -16.52 15.33
N ALA A 4 -35.48 -16.57 14.34
CA ALA A 4 -35.11 -16.26 12.96
C ALA A 4 -34.74 -14.79 12.78
N GLN A 5 -35.43 -13.89 13.49
CA GLN A 5 -35.11 -12.47 13.48
C GLN A 5 -33.76 -12.18 14.16
N GLU A 6 -33.49 -12.85 15.27
CA GLU A 6 -32.21 -12.74 15.97
C GLU A 6 -31.04 -13.23 15.13
N GLU A 7 -31.21 -14.36 14.45
CA GLU A 7 -30.21 -14.93 13.54
C GLU A 7 -29.92 -13.98 12.37
N LEU A 8 -30.98 -13.37 11.82
CA LEU A 8 -30.82 -12.40 10.75
C LEU A 8 -30.08 -11.15 11.21
N GLN A 9 -30.40 -10.65 12.39
CA GLN A 9 -29.72 -9.48 12.97
C GLN A 9 -28.25 -9.77 13.23
N GLU A 10 -27.93 -10.96 13.77
CA GLU A 10 -26.55 -11.39 13.99
C GLU A 10 -25.80 -11.48 12.67
N PHE A 11 -26.40 -12.06 11.65
CA PHE A 11 -25.81 -12.16 10.32
C PHE A 11 -25.52 -10.78 9.73
N GLN A 12 -26.49 -9.86 9.84
CA GLN A 12 -26.32 -8.49 9.34
C GLN A 12 -25.20 -7.74 10.07
N GLN A 13 -25.09 -7.94 11.39
CA GLN A 13 -24.01 -7.34 12.18
C GLN A 13 -22.65 -7.88 11.79
N MET A 14 -22.53 -9.20 11.63
CA MET A 14 -21.30 -9.84 11.17
C MET A 14 -20.90 -9.38 9.77
N SER A 15 -21.87 -9.22 8.88
CA SER A 15 -21.61 -8.72 7.52
C SER A 15 -21.09 -7.30 7.54
N ARG A 16 -21.66 -6.44 8.38
CA ARG A 16 -21.19 -5.05 8.54
C ARG A 16 -19.79 -4.98 9.14
N ASP A 17 -19.52 -5.79 10.13
CA ASP A 17 -18.20 -5.88 10.76
C ASP A 17 -17.15 -6.33 9.75
N TYR A 18 -17.48 -7.29 8.92
CA TYR A 18 -16.63 -7.79 7.85
C TYR A 18 -16.35 -6.71 6.79
N GLU A 19 -17.37 -5.96 6.39
CA GLU A 19 -17.21 -4.84 5.46
C GLU A 19 -16.28 -3.77 5.99
N VAL A 20 -16.40 -3.42 7.28
CA VAL A 20 -15.52 -2.45 7.92
C VAL A 20 -14.08 -2.96 7.94
N GLU A 21 -13.88 -4.22 8.25
CA GLU A 21 -12.58 -4.87 8.24
C GLU A 21 -11.94 -4.83 6.85
N LEU A 22 -12.70 -5.17 5.82
CA LEU A 22 -12.25 -5.12 4.43
C LEU A 22 -11.89 -3.70 3.99
N GLU A 23 -12.70 -2.71 4.35
CA GLU A 23 -12.42 -1.31 4.04
C GLU A 23 -11.14 -0.83 4.71
N THR A 24 -10.92 -1.25 5.96
CA THR A 24 -9.70 -0.92 6.70
C THR A 24 -8.47 -1.53 6.03
N GLU A 25 -8.54 -2.81 5.66
CA GLU A 25 -7.47 -3.50 4.96
C GLU A 25 -7.17 -2.85 3.61
N LEU A 26 -8.21 -2.47 2.87
CA LEU A 26 -8.05 -1.80 1.59
C LEU A 26 -7.32 -0.46 1.74
N LYS A 27 -7.71 0.35 2.73
CA LYS A 27 -7.05 1.62 3.01
C LYS A 27 -5.59 1.45 3.39
N GLN A 28 -5.29 0.42 4.18
CA GLN A 28 -3.92 0.09 4.56
C GLN A 28 -3.10 -0.33 3.34
N CYS A 29 -3.66 -1.16 2.46
CA CYS A 29 -3.01 -1.56 1.22
C CYS A 29 -2.75 -0.38 0.29
N GLU A 30 -3.71 0.52 0.16
CA GLU A 30 -3.57 1.73 -0.65
C GLU A 30 -2.47 2.64 -0.12
N ALA A 31 -2.42 2.84 1.21
CA ALA A 31 -1.38 3.64 1.85
C ALA A 31 0.00 3.02 1.63
N ARG A 32 0.12 1.70 1.83
CA ARG A 32 1.37 0.98 1.61
C ARG A 32 1.81 1.04 0.15
N ASN A 33 0.87 0.93 -0.77
CA ASN A 33 1.16 1.02 -2.19
C ASN A 33 1.73 2.40 -2.56
N ARG A 34 1.15 3.47 -2.02
CA ARG A 34 1.67 4.83 -2.20
C ARG A 34 3.08 4.99 -1.63
N GLU A 35 3.34 4.44 -0.45
CA GLU A 35 4.67 4.46 0.15
C GLU A 35 5.69 3.72 -0.71
N LEU A 36 5.32 2.55 -1.23
CA LEU A 36 6.18 1.76 -2.10
C LEU A 36 6.48 2.47 -3.41
N LEU A 37 5.48 3.13 -3.99
CA LEU A 37 5.68 3.93 -5.21
C LEU A 37 6.63 5.10 -4.96
N ALA A 38 6.45 5.81 -3.84
CA ALA A 38 7.34 6.91 -3.46
C ALA A 38 8.77 6.43 -3.23
N SER A 39 8.94 5.31 -2.52
CA SER A 39 10.26 4.70 -2.30
C SER A 39 10.90 4.24 -3.60
N ASN A 40 10.10 3.67 -4.50
CA ASN A 40 10.56 3.22 -5.81
C ASN A 40 11.10 4.40 -6.63
N ASN A 41 10.34 5.49 -6.70
CA ASN A 41 10.78 6.70 -7.40
C ASN A 41 12.06 7.28 -6.80
N ARG A 42 12.15 7.34 -5.48
CA ARG A 42 13.36 7.83 -4.79
C ARG A 42 14.57 6.97 -5.13
N LEU A 43 14.42 5.65 -5.05
CA LEU A 43 15.51 4.73 -5.35
C LEU A 43 15.96 4.80 -6.81
N ARG A 44 15.02 5.00 -7.72
CA ARG A 44 15.36 5.20 -9.14
C ARG A 44 16.15 6.47 -9.35
N MET A 45 15.78 7.56 -8.67
CA MET A 45 16.49 8.82 -8.74
C MET A 45 17.89 8.72 -8.12
N GLU A 46 18.02 8.06 -6.97
CA GLU A 46 19.31 7.80 -6.35
C GLU A 46 20.23 6.97 -7.25
N LEU A 47 19.67 5.95 -7.88
CA LEU A 47 20.42 5.10 -8.81
C LEU A 47 20.90 5.91 -10.02
N GLU A 48 20.03 6.73 -10.59
CA GLU A 48 20.37 7.58 -11.74
C GLU A 48 21.46 8.58 -11.37
N ASN A 49 21.34 9.22 -10.22
CA ASN A 49 22.36 10.14 -9.72
C ASN A 49 23.71 9.44 -9.51
N TYR A 50 23.67 8.23 -8.97
CA TYR A 50 24.86 7.42 -8.77
C TYR A 50 25.54 7.09 -10.11
N LYS A 51 24.76 6.70 -11.11
CA LYS A 51 25.27 6.42 -12.46
C LYS A 51 25.92 7.64 -13.11
N VAL A 52 25.24 8.79 -13.01
CA VAL A 52 25.76 10.05 -13.56
C VAL A 52 27.05 10.46 -12.86
N THR A 53 27.09 10.39 -11.54
CA THR A 53 28.29 10.71 -10.76
C THR A 53 29.45 9.78 -11.12
N ASN A 54 29.20 8.49 -11.28
CA ASN A 54 30.22 7.53 -11.71
C ASN A 54 30.75 7.83 -13.10
N MET A 55 29.88 8.20 -14.03
CA MET A 55 30.31 8.59 -15.38
C MET A 55 31.15 9.85 -15.36
N GLU A 56 30.78 10.85 -14.56
CA GLU A 56 31.55 12.09 -14.41
C GLU A 56 32.95 11.81 -13.82
N VAL A 57 33.04 10.95 -12.81
CA VAL A 57 34.32 10.56 -12.23
C VAL A 57 35.21 9.86 -13.26
N LEU A 58 34.64 8.92 -14.02
CA LEU A 58 35.36 8.20 -15.08
C LEU A 58 35.85 9.17 -16.17
N GLU A 59 35.04 10.13 -16.57
CA GLU A 59 35.42 11.13 -17.55
C GLU A 59 36.56 12.05 -17.06
N THR A 60 36.56 12.41 -15.77
CA THR A 60 37.63 13.24 -15.20
C THR A 60 38.94 12.48 -14.97
N GLU A 61 38.88 11.16 -14.79
CA GLU A 61 40.07 10.33 -14.64
C GLU A 61 40.76 9.98 -15.97
N LEU A 62 39.99 10.03 -17.03
CA LEU A 62 40.48 9.78 -18.37
C LEU A 62 41.08 11.03 -19.00
#